data_595ac5c7af8047b0f9b1bfefc426ad4a
#
_entry.id   595ac5c7af8047b0f9b1bfefc426ad4a
#
_cell.length_a   1.000
_cell.length_b   1.000
_cell.length_c   1.000
_cell.angle_alpha   90.00
_cell.angle_beta   90.00
_cell.angle_gamma   90.00
#
_symmetry.space_group_name_H-M   'P 1'
#
loop_
_entity.id
_entity.type
_entity.pdbx_description
1 polymer ?
#
loop_
_entity_poly.entity_id
_entity_poly.type
_entity_poly.pdbx_seq_one_letter_code
_entity_poly.pdbx_strand_id
1 'polypeptide(L)'
;MGGPIAGQAHAAAAAPAGDVISIGDPHALGQIDLYLDPICPFSGKLIRSDGEELGRRIDNGALRVNVRFVNFLEKYSASGTYDRRAIYAAFAVAGESKSSDVAWRFIQQIFSKENQPREGGDRDLSNEQLAELAGRAGAPQSAQDLIRLGLPVGYDSKVIAANNLTLLHEFPEPGVPLVVIDGQVINDEEWLSRLPS
;
A
#
# COMPACT_ATOMS: atom_id res chain seq x y z
N MET A 1 46.22 7.26 7.84
CA MET A 1 45.49 6.02 7.55
C MET A 1 44.01 6.28 7.88
N GLY A 2 43.22 6.64 6.90
CA GLY A 2 41.77 6.84 7.07
C GLY A 2 41.06 5.54 6.72
N GLY A 3 40.38 4.96 7.71
CA GLY A 3 39.51 3.81 7.51
C GLY A 3 38.27 4.20 6.70
N PRO A 4 37.66 3.26 5.97
CA PRO A 4 36.45 3.54 5.20
C PRO A 4 35.32 3.91 6.19
N ILE A 5 34.68 5.05 5.93
CA ILE A 5 33.44 5.43 6.58
C ILE A 5 32.39 4.41 6.10
N ALA A 6 31.95 3.52 6.98
CA ALA A 6 30.84 2.65 6.72
C ALA A 6 29.64 3.55 6.37
N GLY A 7 29.15 3.43 5.12
CA GLY A 7 27.95 4.11 4.71
C GLY A 7 26.82 3.73 5.66
N GLN A 8 26.21 4.72 6.29
CA GLN A 8 25.01 4.52 7.08
C GLN A 8 23.95 4.00 6.10
N ALA A 9 23.59 2.73 6.25
CA ALA A 9 22.42 2.19 5.58
C ALA A 9 21.22 3.04 6.06
N HIS A 10 20.67 3.87 5.18
CA HIS A 10 19.45 4.58 5.46
C HIS A 10 18.36 3.51 5.58
N ALA A 11 17.82 3.36 6.77
CA ALA A 11 16.71 2.44 6.98
C ALA A 11 15.56 2.85 6.07
N ALA A 12 15.10 1.91 5.25
CA ALA A 12 13.94 2.13 4.41
C ALA A 12 12.74 2.57 5.26
N ALA A 13 12.13 3.69 4.92
CA ALA A 13 11.05 4.29 5.70
C ALA A 13 9.71 4.17 4.96
N ALA A 14 8.62 4.03 5.72
CA ALA A 14 7.28 4.27 5.21
C ALA A 14 6.76 5.58 5.79
N ALA A 15 6.18 6.41 4.95
CA ALA A 15 5.58 7.66 5.37
C ALA A 15 4.34 7.99 4.54
N PRO A 16 3.21 8.30 5.18
CA PRO A 16 2.11 8.98 4.52
C PRO A 16 2.54 10.39 4.12
N ALA A 17 2.25 10.78 2.89
CA ALA A 17 2.49 12.12 2.38
C ALA A 17 1.26 12.56 1.57
N GLY A 18 0.36 13.32 2.19
CA GLY A 18 -0.94 13.62 1.58
C GLY A 18 -1.75 12.36 1.30
N ASP A 19 -2.02 12.07 0.03
CA ASP A 19 -2.87 10.95 -0.41
C ASP A 19 -2.08 9.69 -0.79
N VAL A 20 -0.80 9.62 -0.44
CA VAL A 20 0.16 8.57 -0.84
C VAL A 20 0.83 7.95 0.37
N ILE A 21 1.02 6.64 0.35
CA ILE A 21 1.97 5.96 1.24
C ILE A 21 3.23 5.68 0.43
N SER A 22 4.33 6.38 0.74
CA SER A 22 5.63 6.14 0.13
C SER A 22 6.41 5.12 0.97
N ILE A 23 6.81 4.01 0.35
CA ILE A 23 7.49 2.87 1.00
C ILE A 23 8.82 2.65 0.30
N GLY A 24 9.92 2.66 1.04
CA GLY A 24 11.27 2.46 0.53
C GLY A 24 12.17 3.69 0.72
N ASP A 25 13.41 3.56 0.25
CA ASP A 25 14.40 4.64 0.33
C ASP A 25 13.97 5.81 -0.56
N PRO A 26 13.92 7.06 -0.04
CA PRO A 26 13.63 8.23 -0.85
C PRO A 26 14.64 8.48 -1.97
N HIS A 27 15.82 7.88 -1.89
CA HIS A 27 16.89 7.95 -2.89
C HIS A 27 17.00 6.70 -3.75
N ALA A 28 16.04 5.76 -3.67
CA ALA A 28 16.02 4.56 -4.51
C ALA A 28 16.07 4.96 -6.00
N LEU A 29 16.86 4.18 -6.78
CA LEU A 29 16.98 4.41 -8.22
C LEU A 29 15.70 4.11 -8.98
N GLY A 30 14.90 3.15 -8.50
CA GLY A 30 13.58 2.85 -9.04
C GLY A 30 12.48 3.49 -8.19
N GLN A 31 11.51 4.08 -8.88
CA GLN A 31 10.30 4.60 -8.24
C GLN A 31 9.08 4.23 -9.07
N ILE A 32 8.04 3.75 -8.42
CA ILE A 32 6.76 3.45 -9.05
C ILE A 32 5.60 4.07 -8.28
N ASP A 33 4.55 4.47 -9.00
CA ASP A 33 3.23 4.69 -8.42
C ASP A 33 2.36 3.46 -8.70
N LEU A 34 1.70 2.99 -7.66
CA LEU A 34 0.88 1.79 -7.69
C LEU A 34 -0.53 2.13 -7.19
N TYR A 35 -1.49 2.19 -8.14
CA TYR A 35 -2.89 2.42 -7.82
C TYR A 35 -3.58 1.10 -7.51
N LEU A 36 -4.23 1.00 -6.36
CA LEU A 36 -4.86 -0.22 -5.85
C LEU A 36 -6.24 0.10 -5.24
N ASP A 37 -7.18 -0.82 -5.41
CA ASP A 37 -8.44 -0.82 -4.68
C ASP A 37 -8.47 -2.07 -3.79
N PRO A 38 -8.71 -1.93 -2.48
CA PRO A 38 -8.57 -3.04 -1.52
C PRO A 38 -9.43 -4.27 -1.83
N ILE A 39 -10.60 -4.08 -2.43
CA ILE A 39 -11.50 -5.19 -2.77
C ILE A 39 -11.27 -5.71 -4.20
N CYS A 40 -10.53 -4.98 -5.04
CA CYS A 40 -10.30 -5.38 -6.42
C CYS A 40 -9.52 -6.70 -6.52
N PRO A 41 -10.08 -7.75 -7.15
CA PRO A 41 -9.42 -9.04 -7.25
C PRO A 41 -8.13 -8.98 -8.08
N PHE A 42 -8.04 -8.06 -9.05
CA PHE A 42 -6.84 -7.87 -9.88
C PHE A 42 -5.73 -7.14 -9.10
N SER A 43 -6.08 -6.15 -8.25
CA SER A 43 -5.14 -5.53 -7.30
C SER A 43 -4.55 -6.60 -6.38
N GLY A 44 -5.40 -7.48 -5.85
CA GLY A 44 -4.94 -8.60 -5.03
C GLY A 44 -4.09 -9.60 -5.80
N LYS A 45 -4.42 -9.89 -7.07
CA LYS A 45 -3.59 -10.76 -7.92
C LYS A 45 -2.18 -10.19 -8.08
N LEU A 46 -2.05 -8.91 -8.39
CA LEU A 46 -0.74 -8.25 -8.55
C LEU A 46 0.08 -8.33 -7.25
N ILE A 47 -0.51 -7.97 -6.11
CA ILE A 47 0.22 -7.99 -4.83
C ILE A 47 0.61 -9.43 -4.45
N ARG A 48 -0.19 -10.44 -4.75
CA ARG A 48 0.15 -11.84 -4.47
C ARG A 48 1.22 -12.41 -5.40
N SER A 49 1.26 -11.97 -6.68
CA SER A 49 2.26 -12.45 -7.64
C SER A 49 3.61 -11.74 -7.46
N ASP A 50 3.59 -10.43 -7.28
CA ASP A 50 4.78 -9.58 -7.40
C ASP A 50 5.22 -8.97 -6.06
N GLY A 51 4.37 -9.05 -5.03
CA GLY A 51 4.57 -8.37 -3.75
C GLY A 51 5.83 -8.81 -3.00
N GLU A 52 6.24 -10.08 -3.10
CA GLU A 52 7.48 -10.57 -2.48
C GLU A 52 8.71 -9.93 -3.15
N GLU A 53 8.74 -9.92 -4.48
CA GLU A 53 9.83 -9.31 -5.24
C GLU A 53 9.89 -7.78 -5.04
N LEU A 54 8.73 -7.12 -4.99
CA LEU A 54 8.67 -5.70 -4.66
C LEU A 54 9.22 -5.43 -3.25
N GLY A 55 8.80 -6.24 -2.26
CA GLY A 55 9.33 -6.15 -0.89
C GLY A 55 10.84 -6.31 -0.82
N ARG A 56 11.40 -7.30 -1.52
CA ARG A 56 12.84 -7.52 -1.60
C ARG A 56 13.59 -6.30 -2.16
N ARG A 57 13.03 -5.65 -3.20
CA ARG A 57 13.63 -4.44 -3.81
C ARG A 57 13.46 -3.20 -2.95
N ILE A 58 12.40 -3.11 -2.16
CA ILE A 58 12.21 -2.08 -1.15
C ILE A 58 13.29 -2.23 -0.07
N ASP A 59 13.46 -3.46 0.44
CA ASP A 59 14.37 -3.75 1.57
C ASP A 59 15.85 -3.54 1.21
N ASN A 60 16.24 -3.84 -0.04
CA ASN A 60 17.61 -3.61 -0.50
C ASN A 60 17.87 -2.17 -0.97
N GLY A 61 16.87 -1.27 -0.90
CA GLY A 61 16.98 0.13 -1.27
C GLY A 61 16.94 0.41 -2.77
N ALA A 62 16.66 -0.59 -3.61
CA ALA A 62 16.59 -0.42 -5.06
C ALA A 62 15.28 0.23 -5.53
N LEU A 63 14.20 0.07 -4.76
CA LEU A 63 12.87 0.49 -5.16
C LEU A 63 12.16 1.31 -4.07
N ARG A 64 11.49 2.38 -4.52
CA ARG A 64 10.45 3.10 -3.76
C ARG A 64 9.10 2.89 -4.40
N VAL A 65 8.13 2.47 -3.62
CA VAL A 65 6.74 2.29 -4.06
C VAL A 65 5.86 3.37 -3.43
N ASN A 66 5.17 4.13 -4.25
CA ASN A 66 4.14 5.07 -3.84
C ASN A 66 2.78 4.40 -4.02
N VAL A 67 2.17 3.98 -2.93
CA VAL A 67 0.87 3.32 -2.95
C VAL A 67 -0.23 4.38 -2.91
N ARG A 68 -1.09 4.36 -3.93
CA ARG A 68 -2.25 5.23 -4.12
C ARG A 68 -3.52 4.40 -4.06
N PHE A 69 -4.22 4.46 -2.95
CA PHE A 69 -5.47 3.73 -2.81
C PHE A 69 -6.65 4.49 -3.40
N VAL A 70 -7.53 3.76 -4.08
CA VAL A 70 -8.86 4.19 -4.52
C VAL A 70 -9.93 3.27 -3.92
N ASN A 71 -11.21 3.64 -4.00
CA ASN A 71 -12.30 2.92 -3.36
C ASN A 71 -13.59 2.85 -4.21
N PHE A 72 -13.45 2.85 -5.52
CA PHE A 72 -14.66 2.86 -6.38
C PHE A 72 -15.43 1.54 -6.34
N LEU A 73 -14.82 0.46 -5.86
CA LEU A 73 -15.49 -0.83 -5.66
C LEU A 73 -16.10 -0.98 -4.25
N GLU A 74 -15.90 -0.05 -3.33
CA GLU A 74 -16.33 -0.12 -1.93
C GLU A 74 -17.79 -0.56 -1.75
N LYS A 75 -18.69 -0.09 -2.62
CA LYS A 75 -20.12 -0.44 -2.61
C LYS A 75 -20.41 -1.93 -2.77
N TYR A 76 -19.44 -2.69 -3.30
CA TYR A 76 -19.54 -4.14 -3.47
C TYR A 76 -18.91 -4.92 -2.30
N SER A 77 -18.41 -4.26 -1.27
CA SER A 77 -18.01 -4.93 -0.03
C SER A 77 -19.23 -5.27 0.81
N ALA A 78 -19.13 -6.30 1.64
CA ALA A 78 -20.23 -6.77 2.49
C ALA A 78 -20.77 -5.66 3.42
N SER A 79 -19.88 -4.86 4.00
CA SER A 79 -20.25 -3.73 4.87
C SER A 79 -20.57 -2.45 4.10
N GLY A 80 -20.23 -2.35 2.82
CA GLY A 80 -20.26 -1.11 2.04
C GLY A 80 -19.26 -0.05 2.52
N THR A 81 -18.26 -0.44 3.34
CA THR A 81 -17.31 0.48 3.97
C THR A 81 -15.90 -0.08 4.07
N TYR A 82 -15.65 -1.26 3.51
CA TYR A 82 -14.38 -1.97 3.72
C TYR A 82 -13.18 -1.19 3.19
N ASP A 83 -13.25 -0.66 1.96
CA ASP A 83 -12.10 -0.02 1.34
C ASP A 83 -11.62 1.17 2.16
N ARG A 84 -12.54 2.06 2.58
CA ARG A 84 -12.14 3.21 3.42
C ARG A 84 -11.52 2.79 4.75
N ARG A 85 -11.93 1.65 5.33
CA ARG A 85 -11.37 1.13 6.58
C ARG A 85 -9.99 0.51 6.35
N ALA A 86 -9.82 -0.25 5.28
CA ALA A 86 -8.53 -0.82 4.88
C ALA A 86 -7.51 0.26 4.49
N ILE A 87 -7.95 1.29 3.75
CA ILE A 87 -7.11 2.46 3.40
C ILE A 87 -6.67 3.18 4.67
N TYR A 88 -7.61 3.49 5.57
CA TYR A 88 -7.28 4.14 6.85
C TYR A 88 -6.26 3.30 7.64
N ALA A 89 -6.47 1.99 7.73
CA ALA A 89 -5.57 1.08 8.42
C ALA A 89 -4.14 1.11 7.82
N ALA A 90 -4.02 1.10 6.48
CA ALA A 90 -2.73 1.18 5.81
C ALA A 90 -1.99 2.49 6.12
N PHE A 91 -2.70 3.63 6.12
CA PHE A 91 -2.13 4.93 6.49
C PHE A 91 -1.72 4.97 7.96
N ALA A 92 -2.55 4.47 8.88
CA ALA A 92 -2.22 4.38 10.30
C ALA A 92 -0.98 3.51 10.55
N VAL A 93 -0.90 2.34 9.91
CA VAL A 93 0.26 1.45 10.00
C VAL A 93 1.53 2.15 9.49
N ALA A 94 1.48 2.77 8.32
CA ALA A 94 2.64 3.45 7.77
C ALA A 94 3.09 4.64 8.63
N GLY A 95 2.15 5.45 9.09
CA GLY A 95 2.43 6.66 9.88
C GLY A 95 2.98 6.37 11.27
N GLU A 96 2.41 5.35 11.94
CA GLU A 96 2.82 5.00 13.30
C GLU A 96 4.09 4.14 13.34
N SER A 97 4.24 3.19 12.40
CA SER A 97 5.42 2.32 12.38
C SER A 97 6.65 3.02 11.79
N LYS A 98 6.45 3.90 10.81
CA LYS A 98 7.51 4.53 10.01
C LYS A 98 8.48 3.51 9.39
N SER A 99 8.03 2.27 9.20
CA SER A 99 8.81 1.14 8.72
C SER A 99 8.26 0.64 7.39
N SER A 100 9.12 0.62 6.37
CA SER A 100 8.77 0.08 5.05
C SER A 100 8.36 -1.38 5.10
N ASP A 101 9.10 -2.19 5.85
CA ASP A 101 8.83 -3.61 6.02
C ASP A 101 7.46 -3.86 6.68
N VAL A 102 7.14 -3.11 7.75
CA VAL A 102 5.84 -3.24 8.43
C VAL A 102 4.68 -2.79 7.52
N ALA A 103 4.83 -1.65 6.86
CA ALA A 103 3.80 -1.11 5.97
C ALA A 103 3.57 -2.03 4.76
N TRP A 104 4.65 -2.54 4.14
CA TRP A 104 4.55 -3.44 3.00
C TRP A 104 3.94 -4.78 3.39
N ARG A 105 4.36 -5.39 4.50
CA ARG A 105 3.75 -6.61 5.03
C ARG A 105 2.26 -6.45 5.31
N PHE A 106 1.85 -5.31 5.88
CA PHE A 106 0.42 -5.06 6.09
C PHE A 106 -0.34 -5.02 4.78
N ILE A 107 0.18 -4.32 3.76
CA ILE A 107 -0.43 -4.29 2.41
C ILE A 107 -0.53 -5.70 1.84
N GLN A 108 0.53 -6.50 1.89
CA GLN A 108 0.47 -7.89 1.44
C GLN A 108 -0.59 -8.72 2.18
N GLN A 109 -0.76 -8.48 3.48
CA GLN A 109 -1.75 -9.20 4.29
C GLN A 109 -3.19 -8.85 3.92
N ILE A 110 -3.53 -7.58 3.70
CA ILE A 110 -4.91 -7.21 3.30
C ILE A 110 -5.27 -7.76 1.90
N PHE A 111 -4.28 -7.98 1.03
CA PHE A 111 -4.47 -8.57 -0.29
C PHE A 111 -4.24 -10.08 -0.35
N SER A 112 -3.93 -10.75 0.77
CA SER A 112 -3.77 -12.20 0.78
C SER A 112 -5.08 -12.92 0.45
N LYS A 113 -4.98 -14.17 -0.03
CA LYS A 113 -6.17 -14.97 -0.36
C LYS A 113 -7.10 -15.19 0.84
N GLU A 114 -6.55 -15.17 2.04
CA GLU A 114 -7.30 -15.41 3.28
C GLU A 114 -8.06 -14.18 3.74
N ASN A 115 -7.50 -12.99 3.50
CA ASN A 115 -7.97 -11.75 4.10
C ASN A 115 -8.71 -10.84 3.12
N GLN A 116 -8.34 -10.87 1.82
CA GLN A 116 -8.99 -9.99 0.85
C GLN A 116 -10.47 -10.36 0.69
N PRO A 117 -11.40 -9.43 0.93
CA PRO A 117 -12.82 -9.69 0.67
C PRO A 117 -13.08 -9.95 -0.81
N ARG A 118 -14.10 -10.72 -1.08
CA ARG A 118 -14.59 -10.94 -2.45
C ARG A 118 -15.51 -9.77 -2.84
N GLU A 119 -15.31 -9.24 -4.03
CA GLU A 119 -16.27 -8.31 -4.63
C GLU A 119 -17.65 -8.97 -4.73
N GLY A 120 -18.67 -8.32 -4.17
CA GLY A 120 -20.02 -8.88 -4.05
C GLY A 120 -20.13 -10.06 -3.06
N GLY A 121 -19.11 -10.28 -2.23
CA GLY A 121 -19.14 -11.31 -1.20
C GLY A 121 -19.97 -10.93 0.02
N ASP A 122 -20.14 -11.89 0.93
CA ASP A 122 -20.96 -11.76 2.14
C ASP A 122 -20.18 -11.40 3.41
N ARG A 123 -18.85 -11.24 3.30
CA ARG A 123 -17.96 -10.93 4.44
C ARG A 123 -16.83 -10.00 4.03
N ASP A 124 -16.46 -9.12 4.94
CA ASP A 124 -15.21 -8.37 4.93
C ASP A 124 -14.65 -8.24 6.35
N LEU A 125 -13.42 -7.77 6.48
CA LEU A 125 -12.76 -7.67 7.78
C LEU A 125 -13.34 -6.50 8.61
N SER A 126 -13.57 -6.77 9.89
CA SER A 126 -13.89 -5.74 10.86
C SER A 126 -12.66 -4.88 11.20
N ASN A 127 -12.86 -3.74 11.88
CA ASN A 127 -11.75 -2.93 12.39
C ASN A 127 -10.86 -3.71 13.36
N GLU A 128 -11.43 -4.58 14.19
CA GLU A 128 -10.66 -5.45 15.08
C GLU A 128 -9.75 -6.39 14.29
N GLN A 129 -10.30 -7.04 13.26
CA GLN A 129 -9.51 -7.94 12.41
C GLN A 129 -8.42 -7.20 11.62
N LEU A 130 -8.69 -5.98 11.14
CA LEU A 130 -7.68 -5.14 10.50
C LEU A 130 -6.57 -4.73 11.50
N ALA A 131 -6.92 -4.44 12.75
CA ALA A 131 -5.96 -4.13 13.80
C ALA A 131 -5.10 -5.36 14.17
N GLU A 132 -5.69 -6.55 14.22
CA GLU A 132 -4.95 -7.80 14.41
C GLU A 132 -3.99 -8.08 13.26
N LEU A 133 -4.41 -7.84 12.01
CA LEU A 133 -3.52 -7.93 10.84
C LEU A 133 -2.35 -6.95 10.96
N ALA A 134 -2.62 -5.71 11.37
CA ALA A 134 -1.58 -4.71 11.62
C ALA A 134 -0.57 -5.20 12.69
N GLY A 135 -1.06 -5.75 13.79
CA GLY A 135 -0.22 -6.35 14.82
C GLY A 135 0.66 -7.50 14.30
N ARG A 136 0.09 -8.39 13.48
CA ARG A 136 0.85 -9.48 12.84
C ARG A 136 1.91 -8.96 11.84
N ALA A 137 1.66 -7.83 11.20
CA ALA A 137 2.64 -7.16 10.35
C ALA A 137 3.76 -6.49 11.15
N GLY A 138 3.61 -6.33 12.46
CA GLY A 138 4.58 -5.68 13.35
C GLY A 138 4.25 -4.20 13.63
N ALA A 139 3.03 -3.76 13.35
CA ALA A 139 2.62 -2.40 13.66
C ALA A 139 2.54 -2.15 15.17
N PRO A 140 2.94 -0.96 15.64
CA PRO A 140 2.88 -0.61 17.05
C PRO A 140 1.43 -0.57 17.55
N GLN A 141 1.27 -0.65 18.88
CA GLN A 141 -0.06 -0.63 19.52
C GLN A 141 -0.85 0.64 19.16
N SER A 142 -0.18 1.78 19.01
CA SER A 142 -0.82 3.03 18.59
C SER A 142 -1.55 2.92 17.26
N ALA A 143 -0.93 2.27 16.25
CA ALA A 143 -1.59 2.00 14.96
C ALA A 143 -2.82 1.09 15.13
N GLN A 144 -2.68 0.02 15.91
CA GLN A 144 -3.77 -0.91 16.16
C GLN A 144 -4.96 -0.23 16.85
N ASP A 145 -4.69 0.64 17.83
CA ASP A 145 -5.73 1.38 18.57
C ASP A 145 -6.46 2.39 17.66
N LEU A 146 -5.73 3.09 16.79
CA LEU A 146 -6.33 3.96 15.77
C LEU A 146 -7.27 3.19 14.83
N ILE A 147 -6.84 2.00 14.37
CA ILE A 147 -7.65 1.15 13.49
C ILE A 147 -8.92 0.67 14.20
N ARG A 148 -8.82 0.22 15.46
CA ARG A 148 -9.99 -0.19 16.28
C ARG A 148 -10.97 0.94 16.48
N LEU A 149 -10.47 2.13 16.75
CA LEU A 149 -11.28 3.32 16.94
C LEU A 149 -12.13 3.63 15.71
N GLY A 150 -11.62 3.40 14.51
CA GLY A 150 -12.35 3.55 13.26
C GLY A 150 -12.78 4.97 12.92
N LEU A 151 -12.23 5.96 13.61
CA LEU A 151 -12.46 7.38 13.35
C LEU A 151 -11.35 7.93 12.45
N PRO A 152 -11.62 8.94 11.62
CA PRO A 152 -10.65 9.55 10.72
C PRO A 152 -9.65 10.45 11.46
N VAL A 153 -8.90 9.88 12.39
CA VAL A 153 -7.87 10.60 13.16
C VAL A 153 -6.59 10.63 12.33
N GLY A 154 -6.14 11.83 11.98
CA GLY A 154 -4.92 12.06 11.23
C GLY A 154 -5.04 11.83 9.71
N TYR A 155 -5.94 10.94 9.27
CA TYR A 155 -6.13 10.60 7.85
C TYR A 155 -7.62 10.51 7.51
N ASP A 156 -8.04 11.13 6.42
CA ASP A 156 -9.39 10.97 5.86
C ASP A 156 -9.33 10.08 4.61
N SER A 157 -9.63 8.81 4.79
CA SER A 157 -9.57 7.81 3.72
C SER A 157 -10.53 8.08 2.56
N LYS A 158 -11.63 8.79 2.78
CA LYS A 158 -12.56 9.19 1.70
C LYS A 158 -11.95 10.26 0.83
N VAL A 159 -11.33 11.28 1.44
CA VAL A 159 -10.63 12.35 0.73
C VAL A 159 -9.44 11.78 -0.02
N ILE A 160 -8.63 10.95 0.64
CA ILE A 160 -7.47 10.27 0.04
C ILE A 160 -7.90 9.49 -1.22
N ALA A 161 -8.90 8.64 -1.09
CA ALA A 161 -9.37 7.82 -2.20
C ALA A 161 -9.96 8.66 -3.34
N ALA A 162 -10.72 9.71 -3.03
CA ALA A 162 -11.30 10.61 -4.03
C ALA A 162 -10.22 11.37 -4.82
N ASN A 163 -9.20 11.87 -4.14
CA ASN A 163 -8.09 12.57 -4.78
C ASN A 163 -7.28 11.62 -5.68
N ASN A 164 -6.97 10.42 -5.21
CA ASN A 164 -6.30 9.40 -6.01
C ASN A 164 -7.15 8.95 -7.21
N LEU A 165 -8.47 8.84 -7.04
CA LEU A 165 -9.38 8.51 -8.15
C LEU A 165 -9.39 9.61 -9.22
N THR A 166 -9.33 10.87 -8.81
CA THR A 166 -9.21 12.00 -9.73
C THR A 166 -7.92 11.89 -10.55
N LEU A 167 -6.79 11.61 -9.91
CA LEU A 167 -5.50 11.40 -10.59
C LEU A 167 -5.54 10.17 -11.51
N LEU A 168 -6.16 9.08 -11.06
CA LEU A 168 -6.30 7.87 -11.88
C LEU A 168 -7.05 8.15 -13.19
N HIS A 169 -8.07 9.01 -13.17
CA HIS A 169 -8.84 9.39 -14.35
C HIS A 169 -8.09 10.30 -15.34
N GLU A 170 -6.93 10.82 -14.99
CA GLU A 170 -6.06 11.54 -15.94
C GLU A 170 -5.34 10.59 -16.92
N PHE A 171 -5.27 9.29 -16.61
CA PHE A 171 -4.70 8.29 -17.50
C PHE A 171 -5.71 7.89 -18.60
N PRO A 172 -5.23 7.53 -19.81
CA PRO A 172 -6.11 7.20 -20.95
C PRO A 172 -7.05 6.02 -20.70
N GLU A 173 -6.62 5.03 -19.93
CA GLU A 173 -7.39 3.83 -19.58
C GLU A 173 -7.38 3.65 -18.06
N PRO A 174 -8.20 4.43 -17.33
CA PRO A 174 -8.20 4.38 -15.87
C PRO A 174 -8.76 3.04 -15.37
N GLY A 175 -7.99 2.37 -14.53
CA GLY A 175 -8.36 1.09 -13.93
C GLY A 175 -7.37 0.69 -12.85
N VAL A 176 -7.68 -0.36 -12.10
CA VAL A 176 -6.77 -0.90 -11.08
C VAL A 176 -6.62 -2.42 -11.22
N PRO A 177 -5.42 -2.96 -10.92
CA PRO A 177 -4.21 -2.22 -10.55
C PRO A 177 -3.65 -1.40 -11.71
N LEU A 178 -3.07 -0.23 -11.41
CA LEU A 178 -2.31 0.55 -12.38
C LEU A 178 -0.89 0.73 -11.86
N VAL A 179 0.09 0.38 -12.70
CA VAL A 179 1.52 0.59 -12.44
C VAL A 179 2.00 1.76 -13.29
N VAL A 180 2.61 2.75 -12.66
CA VAL A 180 3.16 3.91 -13.35
C VAL A 180 4.66 4.00 -13.04
N ILE A 181 5.50 4.03 -14.07
CA ILE A 181 6.94 4.22 -13.97
C ILE A 181 7.28 5.49 -14.76
N ASP A 182 7.96 6.44 -14.14
CA ASP A 182 8.36 7.71 -14.78
C ASP A 182 7.18 8.44 -15.48
N GLY A 183 6.00 8.40 -14.86
CA GLY A 183 4.78 9.01 -15.38
C GLY A 183 4.11 8.25 -16.53
N GLN A 184 4.60 7.08 -16.90
CA GLN A 184 4.04 6.24 -17.95
C GLN A 184 3.36 5.00 -17.39
N VAL A 185 2.15 4.71 -17.89
CA VAL A 185 1.43 3.48 -17.55
C VAL A 185 2.13 2.29 -18.18
N ILE A 186 2.34 1.25 -17.37
CA ILE A 186 2.97 0.00 -17.80
C ILE A 186 1.94 -1.12 -17.72
N ASN A 187 1.64 -1.71 -18.87
CA ASN A 187 0.60 -2.74 -19.03
C ASN A 187 1.17 -4.13 -19.41
N ASP A 188 2.49 -4.30 -19.42
CA ASP A 188 3.10 -5.59 -19.76
C ASP A 188 3.35 -6.45 -18.52
N GLU A 189 3.35 -7.77 -18.72
CA GLU A 189 3.59 -8.75 -17.65
C GLU A 189 5.04 -8.75 -17.16
N GLU A 190 5.97 -8.18 -17.93
CA GLU A 190 7.40 -8.13 -17.62
C GLU A 190 7.82 -6.80 -16.96
N TRP A 191 6.86 -6.01 -16.49
CA TRP A 191 7.12 -4.69 -15.93
C TRP A 191 8.17 -4.66 -14.81
N LEU A 192 8.26 -5.72 -14.01
CA LEU A 192 9.29 -5.86 -12.98
C LEU A 192 10.71 -5.87 -13.53
N SER A 193 10.91 -6.35 -14.77
CA SER A 193 12.22 -6.36 -15.41
C SER A 193 12.73 -4.97 -15.78
N ARG A 194 11.84 -3.97 -15.83
CA ARG A 194 12.18 -2.56 -16.09
C ARG A 194 12.72 -1.84 -14.87
N LEU A 195 12.55 -2.42 -13.69
CA LEU A 195 12.97 -1.83 -12.43
C LEU A 195 14.40 -2.25 -12.06
N PRO A 196 15.14 -1.39 -11.34
CA PRO A 196 16.42 -1.77 -10.74
C PRO A 196 16.26 -2.98 -9.82
N SER A 197 17.24 -3.87 -9.86
CA SER A 197 17.29 -5.11 -9.05
C SER A 197 18.00 -4.92 -7.73
#